data_e85f4bd8e4261a89357e836ef78826bf
#
_entry.id   e85f4bd8e4261a89357e836ef78826bf
#
_cell.length_a   1.000
_cell.length_b   1.000
_cell.length_c   1.000
_cell.angle_alpha   90.00
_cell.angle_beta   90.00
_cell.angle_gamma   90.00
#
_symmetry.space_group_name_H-M   'P 1'
#
loop_
_entity.id
_entity.type
_entity.pdbx_description
1 polymer ?
#
loop_
_entity_poly.entity_id
_entity_poly.type
_entity_poly.pdbx_seq_one_letter_code
_entity_poly.pdbx_strand_id
1 'polypeptide(L)'
;MAVRGDTRSKIAVPDALSVGKHRRPHPSAINQWWVLTARTVKSMVKRYELLVAVIAPLIFTIGFYLPLKFVMQLQGINYAQFLMPIIVLQAMAFTSISAAQMSSTESITGFSNRMKTMPVVGPIPLLSRQSSGFVRSTVSLAAALAFGHLIGFRFSAGIGQAILFCAVALAFSTCLSFAGDAIGSLSKSPQATSQALTLPQLILGMLSCGFAPETGFPEWIRPFVRNQPVSQFSFAMRDLAQGGVTWSVLFPVVAWTIGLIVVFAPLAFWASMRRS
;
A
#
# COMPACT_ATOMS: atom_id res chain seq x y z
N MET A 1 -30.12 84.28 -1.00
CA MET A 1 -30.98 83.58 -0.05
C MET A 1 -31.18 82.18 -0.62
N ALA A 2 -30.43 81.20 -0.10
CA ALA A 2 -30.30 79.86 -0.66
C ALA A 2 -31.11 78.89 0.17
N VAL A 3 -31.97 78.12 -0.47
CA VAL A 3 -32.60 76.92 0.15
C VAL A 3 -32.13 75.70 -0.63
N ARG A 4 -31.25 74.96 -0.09
CA ARG A 4 -30.70 73.71 -0.60
C ARG A 4 -31.51 72.56 0.01
N GLY A 5 -32.46 72.05 -0.74
CA GLY A 5 -33.22 70.83 -0.35
C GLY A 5 -32.40 69.58 -0.60
N ASP A 6 -31.98 68.91 0.49
CA ASP A 6 -31.30 67.63 0.48
C ASP A 6 -32.35 66.51 0.36
N THR A 7 -32.61 66.01 -0.85
CA THR A 7 -33.44 64.83 -1.11
C THR A 7 -32.56 63.59 -1.25
N ARG A 8 -32.04 63.10 -0.13
CA ARG A 8 -31.54 61.71 -0.07
C ARG A 8 -32.72 60.76 -0.18
N SER A 9 -32.98 60.30 -1.39
CA SER A 9 -33.85 59.14 -1.59
C SER A 9 -33.28 57.92 -0.87
N LYS A 10 -33.93 57.53 0.19
CA LYS A 10 -33.66 56.22 0.84
C LYS A 10 -34.06 55.15 -0.17
N ILE A 11 -33.05 54.60 -0.88
CA ILE A 11 -33.23 53.36 -1.61
C ILE A 11 -33.48 52.29 -0.56
N ALA A 12 -34.76 51.89 -0.39
CA ALA A 12 -35.11 50.74 0.40
C ALA A 12 -34.55 49.51 -0.31
N VAL A 13 -33.49 48.94 0.28
CA VAL A 13 -32.98 47.66 -0.14
C VAL A 13 -34.05 46.62 0.23
N PRO A 14 -34.59 45.87 -0.73
CA PRO A 14 -35.62 44.87 -0.42
C PRO A 14 -35.00 43.83 0.51
N ASP A 15 -35.72 43.55 1.60
CA ASP A 15 -35.38 42.52 2.62
C ASP A 15 -35.40 41.07 2.07
N ALA A 16 -35.47 40.92 0.73
CA ALA A 16 -35.61 39.66 0.00
C ALA A 16 -34.30 38.86 -0.12
N LEU A 17 -33.19 39.32 0.45
CA LEU A 17 -31.92 38.57 0.46
C LEU A 17 -31.62 37.93 1.85
N SER A 18 -32.66 37.55 2.58
CA SER A 18 -32.47 36.49 3.58
C SER A 18 -32.20 35.19 2.79
N VAL A 19 -30.98 35.07 2.29
CA VAL A 19 -30.45 33.78 1.81
C VAL A 19 -30.58 32.82 2.95
N GLY A 20 -31.65 32.03 2.94
CA GLY A 20 -31.86 30.98 3.91
C GLY A 20 -30.58 30.19 4.00
N LYS A 21 -29.96 30.19 5.17
CA LYS A 21 -28.82 29.32 5.50
C LYS A 21 -29.33 27.88 5.39
N HIS A 22 -29.49 27.37 4.16
CA HIS A 22 -29.53 25.94 3.91
C HIS A 22 -28.17 25.40 4.34
N ARG A 23 -28.02 25.12 5.63
CA ARG A 23 -26.95 24.25 6.11
C ARG A 23 -27.15 22.91 5.40
N ARG A 24 -26.46 22.74 4.27
CA ARG A 24 -26.36 21.43 3.64
C ARG A 24 -25.85 20.48 4.73
N PRO A 25 -26.55 19.39 5.02
CA PRO A 25 -26.09 18.45 6.01
C PRO A 25 -24.68 18.05 5.65
N HIS A 26 -23.75 18.18 6.61
CA HIS A 26 -22.36 17.77 6.39
C HIS A 26 -22.38 16.26 6.07
N PRO A 27 -21.84 15.83 4.92
CA PRO A 27 -21.84 14.42 4.58
C PRO A 27 -21.12 13.64 5.69
N SER A 28 -21.63 12.48 6.07
CA SER A 28 -21.05 11.66 7.11
C SER A 28 -19.58 11.28 6.75
N ALA A 29 -18.74 11.08 7.75
CA ALA A 29 -17.34 10.69 7.55
C ALA A 29 -17.21 9.43 6.68
N ILE A 30 -18.14 8.49 6.82
CA ILE A 30 -18.20 7.26 6.02
C ILE A 30 -18.47 7.57 4.54
N ASN A 31 -19.42 8.47 4.23
CA ASN A 31 -19.72 8.88 2.87
C ASN A 31 -18.53 9.60 2.23
N GLN A 32 -17.84 10.48 2.98
CA GLN A 32 -16.64 11.15 2.51
C GLN A 32 -15.53 10.14 2.16
N TRP A 33 -15.27 9.18 3.06
CA TRP A 33 -14.30 8.11 2.84
C TRP A 33 -14.65 7.27 1.62
N TRP A 34 -15.91 6.83 1.48
CA TRP A 34 -16.35 6.01 0.36
C TRP A 34 -16.21 6.72 -0.98
N VAL A 35 -16.66 7.98 -1.07
CA VAL A 35 -16.57 8.78 -2.31
C VAL A 35 -15.11 9.00 -2.70
N LEU A 36 -14.24 9.32 -1.75
CA LEU A 36 -12.81 9.52 -2.04
C LEU A 36 -12.14 8.22 -2.46
N THR A 37 -12.42 7.11 -1.79
CA THR A 37 -11.89 5.79 -2.17
C THR A 37 -12.37 5.38 -3.56
N ALA A 38 -13.66 5.47 -3.84
CA ALA A 38 -14.23 5.14 -5.15
C ALA A 38 -13.63 6.00 -6.27
N ARG A 39 -13.46 7.31 -6.04
CA ARG A 39 -12.80 8.22 -6.98
C ARG A 39 -11.37 7.79 -7.25
N THR A 40 -10.60 7.45 -6.22
CA THR A 40 -9.21 7.04 -6.34
C THR A 40 -9.10 5.71 -7.09
N VAL A 41 -9.91 4.72 -6.76
CA VAL A 41 -9.95 3.43 -7.47
C VAL A 41 -10.32 3.62 -8.94
N LYS A 42 -11.33 4.46 -9.25
CA LYS A 42 -11.69 4.79 -10.63
C LYS A 42 -10.54 5.47 -11.40
N SER A 43 -9.78 6.32 -10.72
CA SER A 43 -8.58 6.95 -11.29
C SER A 43 -7.49 5.92 -11.58
N MET A 44 -7.26 4.95 -10.69
CA MET A 44 -6.29 3.87 -10.87
C MET A 44 -6.61 3.00 -12.10
N VAL A 45 -7.89 2.68 -12.32
CA VAL A 45 -8.33 1.96 -13.53
C VAL A 45 -8.01 2.77 -14.79
N LYS A 46 -8.35 4.07 -14.81
CA LYS A 46 -8.11 4.94 -15.97
C LYS A 46 -6.63 5.17 -16.28
N ARG A 47 -5.76 5.14 -15.26
CA ARG A 47 -4.31 5.35 -15.40
C ARG A 47 -3.53 4.05 -15.61
N TYR A 48 -4.21 2.94 -15.80
CA TYR A 48 -3.58 1.62 -15.96
C TYR A 48 -2.72 1.17 -14.76
N GLU A 49 -2.89 1.78 -13.58
CA GLU A 49 -2.15 1.41 -12.37
C GLU A 49 -2.47 -0.01 -11.91
N LEU A 50 -3.71 -0.47 -12.10
CA LEU A 50 -4.11 -1.86 -11.83
C LEU A 50 -3.47 -2.83 -12.82
N LEU A 51 -3.23 -2.41 -14.06
CA LEU A 51 -2.51 -3.24 -15.03
C LEU A 51 -1.05 -3.45 -14.59
N VAL A 52 -0.39 -2.40 -14.12
CA VAL A 52 0.96 -2.51 -13.55
C VAL A 52 0.98 -3.43 -12.33
N ALA A 53 -0.05 -3.39 -11.48
CA ALA A 53 -0.19 -4.29 -10.34
C ALA A 53 -0.32 -5.76 -10.73
N VAL A 54 -0.83 -6.06 -11.92
CA VAL A 54 -0.91 -7.43 -12.49
C VAL A 54 0.42 -7.81 -13.19
N ILE A 55 1.04 -6.87 -13.90
CA ILE A 55 2.27 -7.15 -14.65
C ILE A 55 3.47 -7.37 -13.72
N ALA A 56 3.54 -6.66 -12.58
CA ALA A 56 4.67 -6.78 -11.66
C ALA A 56 4.89 -8.22 -11.17
N PRO A 57 3.90 -8.95 -10.60
CA PRO A 57 4.10 -10.34 -10.20
C PRO A 57 4.40 -11.27 -11.39
N LEU A 58 3.90 -10.98 -12.60
CA LEU A 58 4.22 -11.74 -13.79
C LEU A 58 5.72 -11.62 -14.13
N ILE A 59 6.26 -10.41 -14.13
CA ILE A 59 7.69 -10.17 -14.40
C ILE A 59 8.56 -10.89 -13.36
N PHE A 60 8.20 -10.82 -12.07
CA PHE A 60 8.91 -11.56 -11.03
C PHE A 60 8.82 -13.06 -11.22
N THR A 61 7.63 -13.58 -11.54
CA THR A 61 7.44 -15.01 -11.80
C THR A 61 8.31 -15.48 -12.97
N ILE A 62 8.29 -14.77 -14.09
CA ILE A 62 9.11 -15.12 -15.27
C ILE A 62 10.60 -14.95 -14.95
N GLY A 63 10.99 -13.81 -14.38
CA GLY A 63 12.39 -13.45 -14.17
C GLY A 63 13.12 -14.34 -13.17
N PHE A 64 12.44 -14.86 -12.16
CA PHE A 64 13.05 -15.72 -11.15
C PHE A 64 12.76 -17.21 -11.38
N TYR A 65 11.56 -17.56 -11.82
CA TYR A 65 11.19 -18.97 -11.97
C TYR A 65 11.90 -19.62 -13.14
N LEU A 66 11.91 -18.99 -14.34
CA LEU A 66 12.45 -19.61 -15.54
C LEU A 66 13.97 -19.91 -15.44
N PRO A 67 14.85 -18.95 -15.02
CA PRO A 67 16.28 -19.20 -14.96
C PRO A 67 16.68 -20.24 -13.92
N LEU A 68 15.99 -20.27 -12.77
CA LEU A 68 16.40 -21.09 -11.64
C LEU A 68 15.67 -22.42 -11.55
N LYS A 69 14.59 -22.62 -12.31
CA LYS A 69 13.79 -23.86 -12.31
C LYS A 69 14.65 -25.10 -12.49
N PHE A 70 15.50 -25.12 -13.52
CA PHE A 70 16.30 -26.31 -13.84
C PHE A 70 17.35 -26.62 -12.74
N VAL A 71 18.02 -25.58 -12.23
CA VAL A 71 19.02 -25.72 -11.19
C VAL A 71 18.42 -26.29 -9.90
N MET A 72 17.27 -25.81 -9.50
CA MET A 72 16.57 -26.23 -8.29
C MET A 72 15.90 -27.59 -8.42
N GLN A 73 15.44 -27.96 -9.62
CA GLN A 73 14.92 -29.30 -9.88
C GLN A 73 16.03 -30.37 -9.72
N LEU A 74 17.25 -30.07 -10.10
CA LEU A 74 18.40 -30.97 -9.88
C LEU A 74 18.68 -31.20 -8.38
N GLN A 75 18.27 -30.27 -7.52
CA GLN A 75 18.39 -30.40 -6.06
C GLN A 75 17.17 -31.06 -5.40
N GLY A 76 16.20 -31.54 -6.19
CA GLY A 76 14.97 -32.17 -5.69
C GLY A 76 13.99 -31.22 -5.00
N ILE A 77 14.13 -29.91 -5.18
CA ILE A 77 13.28 -28.88 -4.57
C ILE A 77 12.15 -28.51 -5.54
N ASN A 78 10.91 -28.56 -5.06
CA ASN A 78 9.78 -27.99 -5.80
C ASN A 78 9.89 -26.46 -5.80
N TYR A 79 10.56 -25.91 -6.83
CA TYR A 79 10.92 -24.50 -6.89
C TYR A 79 9.70 -23.58 -6.94
N ALA A 80 8.58 -23.99 -7.52
CA ALA A 80 7.35 -23.21 -7.52
C ALA A 80 6.83 -22.99 -6.09
N GLN A 81 6.83 -24.03 -5.26
CA GLN A 81 6.41 -23.95 -3.87
C GLN A 81 7.35 -23.08 -3.02
N PHE A 82 8.64 -23.18 -3.28
CA PHE A 82 9.66 -22.41 -2.56
C PHE A 82 9.60 -20.92 -2.91
N LEU A 83 9.42 -20.58 -4.18
CA LEU A 83 9.57 -19.22 -4.71
C LEU A 83 8.29 -18.37 -4.56
N MET A 84 7.10 -18.98 -4.61
CA MET A 84 5.84 -18.21 -4.63
C MET A 84 5.66 -17.24 -3.46
N PRO A 85 5.96 -17.59 -2.20
CA PRO A 85 5.85 -16.66 -1.09
C PRO A 85 6.62 -15.37 -1.29
N ILE A 86 7.87 -15.46 -1.77
CA ILE A 86 8.68 -14.24 -2.00
C ILE A 86 8.21 -13.42 -3.21
N ILE A 87 7.72 -14.06 -4.27
CA ILE A 87 7.11 -13.35 -5.41
C ILE A 87 5.90 -12.53 -4.94
N VAL A 88 5.04 -13.12 -4.10
CA VAL A 88 3.91 -12.42 -3.51
C VAL A 88 4.38 -11.24 -2.66
N LEU A 89 5.37 -11.43 -1.78
CA LEU A 89 5.92 -10.36 -0.94
C LEU A 89 6.53 -9.23 -1.78
N GLN A 90 7.26 -9.56 -2.83
CA GLN A 90 7.82 -8.56 -3.76
C GLN A 90 6.70 -7.79 -4.48
N ALA A 91 5.67 -8.47 -4.95
CA ALA A 91 4.51 -7.81 -5.55
C ALA A 91 3.83 -6.86 -4.56
N MET A 92 3.67 -7.28 -3.29
CA MET A 92 3.12 -6.44 -2.22
C MET A 92 4.00 -5.22 -1.92
N ALA A 93 5.31 -5.39 -1.90
CA ALA A 93 6.25 -4.29 -1.70
C ALA A 93 6.21 -3.26 -2.87
N PHE A 94 6.07 -3.72 -4.11
CA PHE A 94 5.88 -2.81 -5.26
C PHE A 94 4.59 -2.01 -5.18
N THR A 95 3.51 -2.57 -4.65
CA THR A 95 2.28 -1.79 -4.43
C THR A 95 2.47 -0.66 -3.42
N SER A 96 3.34 -0.84 -2.43
CA SER A 96 3.66 0.21 -1.45
C SER A 96 4.49 1.36 -2.03
N ILE A 97 5.40 1.07 -2.97
CA ILE A 97 6.15 2.11 -3.70
C ILE A 97 5.18 2.97 -4.52
N SER A 98 4.19 2.36 -5.17
CA SER A 98 3.16 3.10 -5.89
C SER A 98 2.30 3.96 -4.94
N ALA A 99 2.03 3.51 -3.71
CA ALA A 99 1.35 4.32 -2.69
C ALA A 99 2.18 5.55 -2.32
N ALA A 100 3.49 5.39 -2.12
CA ALA A 100 4.41 6.48 -1.84
C ALA A 100 4.45 7.51 -2.98
N GLN A 101 4.50 7.04 -4.22
CA GLN A 101 4.48 7.89 -5.41
C GLN A 101 3.19 8.69 -5.52
N MET A 102 2.06 8.07 -5.26
CA MET A 102 0.75 8.71 -5.26
C MET A 102 0.66 9.78 -4.17
N SER A 103 1.09 9.47 -2.94
CA SER A 103 1.14 10.40 -1.82
C SER A 103 2.01 11.62 -2.13
N SER A 104 3.19 11.41 -2.75
CA SER A 104 4.07 12.49 -3.20
C SER A 104 3.41 13.34 -4.30
N THR A 105 2.73 12.74 -5.26
CA THR A 105 2.01 13.44 -6.34
C THR A 105 0.90 14.32 -5.78
N GLU A 106 0.09 13.81 -4.86
CA GLU A 106 -0.97 14.59 -4.19
C GLU A 106 -0.41 15.78 -3.40
N SER A 107 0.75 15.57 -2.79
CA SER A 107 1.47 16.61 -2.03
C SER A 107 1.89 17.79 -2.91
N ILE A 108 2.42 17.49 -4.12
CA ILE A 108 2.94 18.51 -5.06
C ILE A 108 1.82 19.22 -5.81
N THR A 109 0.78 18.49 -6.19
CA THR A 109 -0.36 19.07 -6.94
C THR A 109 -1.26 19.97 -6.09
N GLY A 110 -0.97 20.12 -4.79
CA GLY A 110 -1.75 20.93 -3.87
C GLY A 110 -3.14 20.37 -3.60
N PHE A 111 -3.38 19.11 -3.96
CA PHE A 111 -4.65 18.44 -3.68
C PHE A 111 -4.92 18.37 -2.18
N SER A 112 -3.90 18.10 -1.39
CA SER A 112 -3.97 18.12 0.08
C SER A 112 -4.42 19.49 0.61
N ASN A 113 -3.90 20.60 0.05
CA ASN A 113 -4.27 21.95 0.47
C ASN A 113 -5.72 22.30 0.11
N ARG A 114 -6.21 21.86 -1.06
CA ARG A 114 -7.62 22.03 -1.44
C ARG A 114 -8.56 21.24 -0.54
N MET A 115 -8.15 20.05 -0.10
CA MET A 115 -8.96 19.24 0.82
C MET A 115 -9.14 19.89 2.19
N LYS A 116 -8.18 20.72 2.64
CA LYS A 116 -8.28 21.45 3.92
C LYS A 116 -9.25 22.62 3.90
N THR A 117 -9.47 23.21 2.74
CA THR A 117 -10.50 24.25 2.56
C THR A 117 -11.91 23.67 2.48
N MET A 118 -12.03 22.36 2.37
CA MET A 118 -13.31 21.66 2.37
C MET A 118 -13.61 21.11 3.78
N PRO A 119 -14.88 20.96 4.17
CA PRO A 119 -15.27 20.39 5.45
C PRO A 119 -15.08 18.86 5.45
N VAL A 120 -13.83 18.40 5.28
CA VAL A 120 -13.45 16.99 5.31
C VAL A 120 -12.75 16.68 6.61
N VAL A 121 -13.12 15.56 7.25
CA VAL A 121 -12.49 15.14 8.51
C VAL A 121 -11.04 14.73 8.25
N GLY A 122 -10.09 15.25 9.05
CA GLY A 122 -8.64 15.15 8.83
C GLY A 122 -8.06 13.78 8.46
N PRO A 123 -8.43 12.64 9.09
CA PRO A 123 -7.87 11.32 8.76
C PRO A 123 -8.44 10.70 7.48
N ILE A 124 -9.56 11.19 6.94
CA ILE A 124 -10.25 10.57 5.79
C ILE A 124 -9.38 10.49 4.53
N PRO A 125 -8.59 11.50 4.14
CA PRO A 125 -7.72 11.40 2.98
C PRO A 125 -6.69 10.27 3.08
N LEU A 126 -6.06 10.11 4.24
CA LEU A 126 -5.10 9.03 4.49
C LEU A 126 -5.79 7.66 4.42
N LEU A 127 -6.95 7.52 5.09
CA LEU A 127 -7.72 6.28 5.07
C LEU A 127 -8.20 5.92 3.66
N SER A 128 -8.62 6.88 2.85
CA SER A 128 -9.04 6.62 1.47
C SER A 128 -7.86 6.17 0.59
N ARG A 129 -6.65 6.71 0.80
CA ARG A 129 -5.43 6.22 0.13
C ARG A 129 -5.09 4.80 0.54
N GLN A 130 -5.12 4.51 1.84
CA GLN A 130 -4.87 3.16 2.35
C GLN A 130 -5.89 2.15 1.79
N SER A 131 -7.18 2.50 1.78
CA SER A 131 -8.23 1.64 1.21
C SER A 131 -8.03 1.38 -0.29
N SER A 132 -7.67 2.40 -1.06
CA SER A 132 -7.38 2.24 -2.49
C SER A 132 -6.08 1.44 -2.73
N GLY A 133 -5.08 1.63 -1.88
CA GLY A 133 -3.87 0.80 -1.86
C GLY A 133 -4.18 -0.67 -1.56
N PHE A 134 -5.08 -0.92 -0.60
CA PHE A 134 -5.55 -2.28 -0.28
C PHE A 134 -6.24 -2.96 -1.47
N VAL A 135 -7.10 -2.24 -2.21
CA VAL A 135 -7.73 -2.75 -3.44
C VAL A 135 -6.66 -3.13 -4.48
N ARG A 136 -5.66 -2.26 -4.70
CA ARG A 136 -4.56 -2.56 -5.62
C ARG A 136 -3.76 -3.78 -5.18
N SER A 137 -3.44 -3.90 -3.90
CA SER A 137 -2.72 -5.05 -3.34
C SER A 137 -3.52 -6.34 -3.47
N THR A 138 -4.84 -6.29 -3.32
CA THR A 138 -5.71 -7.45 -3.53
C THR A 138 -5.69 -7.91 -4.99
N VAL A 139 -5.73 -6.97 -5.95
CA VAL A 139 -5.60 -7.30 -7.38
C VAL A 139 -4.22 -7.90 -7.69
N SER A 140 -3.15 -7.33 -7.14
CA SER A 140 -1.79 -7.84 -7.31
C SER A 140 -1.60 -9.23 -6.70
N LEU A 141 -2.17 -9.46 -5.52
CA LEU A 141 -2.18 -10.78 -4.86
C LEU A 141 -2.92 -11.83 -5.69
N ALA A 142 -4.12 -11.49 -6.17
CA ALA A 142 -4.90 -12.39 -7.02
C ALA A 142 -4.14 -12.75 -8.31
N ALA A 143 -3.50 -11.77 -8.94
CA ALA A 143 -2.66 -12.00 -10.12
C ALA A 143 -1.45 -12.88 -9.79
N ALA A 144 -0.74 -12.61 -8.68
CA ALA A 144 0.40 -13.43 -8.25
C ALA A 144 -0.02 -14.88 -8.00
N LEU A 145 -1.14 -15.11 -7.32
CA LEU A 145 -1.65 -16.45 -7.07
C LEU A 145 -2.10 -17.15 -8.36
N ALA A 146 -2.71 -16.43 -9.30
CA ALA A 146 -3.09 -16.97 -10.60
C ALA A 146 -1.85 -17.43 -11.39
N PHE A 147 -0.81 -16.59 -11.47
CA PHE A 147 0.46 -16.95 -12.11
C PHE A 147 1.17 -18.08 -11.36
N GLY A 148 1.13 -18.07 -10.04
CA GLY A 148 1.64 -19.16 -9.20
C GLY A 148 0.94 -20.49 -9.53
N HIS A 149 -0.35 -20.45 -9.68
CA HIS A 149 -1.13 -21.63 -10.06
C HIS A 149 -0.72 -22.20 -11.43
N LEU A 150 -0.42 -21.33 -12.40
CA LEU A 150 0.04 -21.72 -13.73
C LEU A 150 1.42 -22.40 -13.71
N ILE A 151 2.32 -21.97 -12.82
CA ILE A 151 3.66 -22.56 -12.69
C ILE A 151 3.71 -23.80 -11.79
N GLY A 152 2.56 -24.21 -11.21
CA GLY A 152 2.46 -25.42 -10.39
C GLY A 152 2.43 -25.19 -8.87
N PHE A 153 2.32 -23.96 -8.39
CA PHE A 153 2.08 -23.67 -6.98
C PHE A 153 0.70 -24.17 -6.56
N ARG A 154 0.62 -24.87 -5.44
CA ARG A 154 -0.63 -25.40 -4.87
C ARG A 154 -0.64 -25.22 -3.36
N PHE A 155 -1.78 -24.82 -2.82
CA PHE A 155 -2.02 -24.88 -1.38
C PHE A 155 -2.30 -26.34 -1.00
N SER A 156 -1.45 -26.93 -0.18
CA SER A 156 -1.64 -28.28 0.38
C SER A 156 -2.30 -28.27 1.74
N ALA A 157 -2.31 -27.11 2.40
CA ALA A 157 -2.68 -26.94 3.79
C ALA A 157 -4.19 -26.68 4.06
N GLY A 158 -5.02 -26.65 3.01
CA GLY A 158 -6.45 -26.36 3.16
C GLY A 158 -6.80 -24.87 3.05
N ILE A 159 -8.12 -24.60 2.95
CA ILE A 159 -8.65 -23.25 2.66
C ILE A 159 -8.35 -22.25 3.78
N GLY A 160 -8.40 -22.66 5.05
CA GLY A 160 -8.13 -21.77 6.18
C GLY A 160 -6.71 -21.20 6.16
N GLN A 161 -5.73 -22.02 5.82
CA GLN A 161 -4.33 -21.58 5.72
C GLN A 161 -4.09 -20.73 4.46
N ALA A 162 -4.80 -21.01 3.35
CA ALA A 162 -4.77 -20.15 2.17
C ALA A 162 -5.33 -18.74 2.47
N ILE A 163 -6.41 -18.64 3.24
CA ILE A 163 -6.96 -17.36 3.67
C ILE A 163 -5.95 -16.62 4.57
N LEU A 164 -5.32 -17.33 5.52
CA LEU A 164 -4.31 -16.73 6.40
C LEU A 164 -3.07 -16.29 5.62
N PHE A 165 -2.64 -17.04 4.61
CA PHE A 165 -1.59 -16.64 3.67
C PHE A 165 -1.92 -15.31 2.98
N CYS A 166 -3.15 -15.17 2.44
CA CYS A 166 -3.60 -13.93 1.83
C CYS A 166 -3.66 -12.78 2.85
N ALA A 167 -4.14 -13.05 4.07
CA ALA A 167 -4.20 -12.05 5.14
C ALA A 167 -2.80 -11.55 5.54
N VAL A 168 -1.82 -12.43 5.67
CA VAL A 168 -0.42 -12.10 5.97
C VAL A 168 0.19 -11.26 4.84
N ALA A 169 -0.04 -11.61 3.58
CA ALA A 169 0.43 -10.85 2.43
C ALA A 169 -0.17 -9.43 2.39
N LEU A 170 -1.47 -9.30 2.63
CA LEU A 170 -2.15 -8.00 2.66
C LEU A 170 -1.75 -7.16 3.87
N ALA A 171 -1.51 -7.78 5.03
CA ALA A 171 -0.97 -7.11 6.20
C ALA A 171 0.42 -6.52 5.93
N PHE A 172 1.32 -7.30 5.31
CA PHE A 172 2.63 -6.83 4.89
C PHE A 172 2.53 -5.62 3.93
N SER A 173 1.67 -5.72 2.90
CA SER A 173 1.43 -4.61 1.98
C SER A 173 0.92 -3.36 2.68
N THR A 174 -0.01 -3.51 3.63
CA THR A 174 -0.59 -2.39 4.38
C THR A 174 0.46 -1.70 5.25
N CYS A 175 1.31 -2.47 5.95
CA CYS A 175 2.42 -1.93 6.73
C CYS A 175 3.38 -1.09 5.88
N LEU A 176 3.79 -1.65 4.73
CA LEU A 176 4.67 -0.95 3.81
C LEU A 176 3.99 0.25 3.14
N SER A 177 2.68 0.21 2.92
CA SER A 177 1.92 1.35 2.38
C SER A 177 1.88 2.51 3.36
N PHE A 178 1.78 2.28 4.67
CA PHE A 178 1.92 3.35 5.67
C PHE A 178 3.33 3.95 5.65
N ALA A 179 4.37 3.11 5.54
CA ALA A 179 5.74 3.60 5.40
C ALA A 179 5.91 4.42 4.10
N GLY A 180 5.37 3.93 3.00
CA GLY A 180 5.37 4.62 1.71
C GLY A 180 4.63 5.95 1.77
N ASP A 181 3.44 6.00 2.38
CA ASP A 181 2.68 7.24 2.55
C ASP A 181 3.41 8.27 3.42
N ALA A 182 4.08 7.83 4.49
CA ALA A 182 4.88 8.71 5.35
C ALA A 182 6.03 9.35 4.56
N ILE A 183 6.79 8.55 3.82
CA ILE A 183 7.93 9.01 3.02
C ILE A 183 7.45 9.86 1.84
N GLY A 184 6.41 9.39 1.13
CA GLY A 184 5.85 10.07 -0.03
C GLY A 184 5.28 11.44 0.30
N SER A 185 4.57 11.57 1.43
CA SER A 185 4.01 12.85 1.86
C SER A 185 5.10 13.88 2.23
N LEU A 186 6.30 13.46 2.61
CA LEU A 186 7.43 14.34 2.90
C LEU A 186 8.30 14.65 1.67
N SER A 187 8.14 13.89 0.60
CA SER A 187 8.95 14.04 -0.62
C SER A 187 8.46 15.18 -1.52
N LYS A 188 9.40 15.78 -2.25
CA LYS A 188 9.15 16.84 -3.24
C LYS A 188 9.12 16.31 -4.69
N SER A 189 9.42 15.04 -4.92
CA SER A 189 9.46 14.43 -6.25
C SER A 189 8.95 12.99 -6.20
N PRO A 190 7.85 12.66 -6.91
CA PRO A 190 7.32 11.30 -6.98
C PRO A 190 8.33 10.30 -7.54
N GLN A 191 9.10 10.69 -8.55
CA GLN A 191 10.11 9.85 -9.19
C GLN A 191 11.27 9.54 -8.24
N ALA A 192 11.78 10.56 -7.55
CA ALA A 192 12.85 10.37 -6.56
C ALA A 192 12.38 9.49 -5.40
N THR A 193 11.12 9.64 -4.96
CA THR A 193 10.53 8.79 -3.92
C THR A 193 10.49 7.32 -4.35
N SER A 194 10.02 7.05 -5.56
CA SER A 194 9.97 5.68 -6.08
C SER A 194 11.34 5.05 -6.15
N GLN A 195 12.32 5.75 -6.70
CA GLN A 195 13.70 5.26 -6.83
C GLN A 195 14.35 5.02 -5.47
N ALA A 196 14.18 5.96 -4.52
CA ALA A 196 14.71 5.83 -3.18
C ALA A 196 14.13 4.65 -2.39
N LEU A 197 12.90 4.24 -2.66
CA LEU A 197 12.27 3.08 -2.04
C LEU A 197 12.56 1.77 -2.78
N THR A 198 12.75 1.82 -4.11
CA THR A 198 12.98 0.62 -4.92
C THR A 198 14.31 -0.04 -4.59
N LEU A 199 15.39 0.73 -4.40
CA LEU A 199 16.71 0.17 -4.11
C LEU A 199 16.75 -0.58 -2.77
N PRO A 200 16.33 -0.01 -1.61
CA PRO A 200 16.28 -0.75 -0.35
C PRO A 200 15.38 -1.98 -0.43
N GLN A 201 14.23 -1.88 -1.12
CA GLN A 201 13.32 -2.99 -1.28
C GLN A 201 13.96 -4.14 -2.06
N LEU A 202 14.65 -3.87 -3.16
CA LEU A 202 15.35 -4.90 -3.94
C LEU A 202 16.47 -5.53 -3.12
N ILE A 203 17.27 -4.72 -2.42
CA ILE A 203 18.36 -5.23 -1.56
C ILE A 203 17.81 -6.13 -0.46
N LEU A 204 16.81 -5.69 0.30
CA LEU A 204 16.19 -6.48 1.35
C LEU A 204 15.51 -7.74 0.81
N GLY A 205 14.90 -7.65 -0.38
CA GLY A 205 14.33 -8.80 -1.05
C GLY A 205 15.40 -9.82 -1.44
N MET A 206 16.46 -9.40 -2.11
CA MET A 206 17.56 -10.27 -2.56
C MET A 206 18.34 -10.88 -1.37
N LEU A 207 18.53 -10.11 -0.31
CA LEU A 207 19.16 -10.58 0.94
C LEU A 207 18.17 -11.32 1.85
N SER A 208 17.10 -11.92 1.32
CA SER A 208 16.12 -12.65 2.12
C SER A 208 16.22 -14.17 1.92
N CYS A 209 15.84 -14.91 2.94
CA CYS A 209 15.65 -16.36 2.86
C CYS A 209 14.49 -16.77 1.94
N GLY A 210 13.83 -15.82 1.31
CA GLY A 210 12.80 -16.05 0.33
C GLY A 210 13.33 -16.54 -1.02
N PHE A 211 14.46 -16.00 -1.48
CA PHE A 211 15.08 -16.38 -2.76
C PHE A 211 16.10 -17.49 -2.63
N ALA A 212 16.87 -17.52 -1.53
CA ALA A 212 17.90 -18.51 -1.29
C ALA A 212 17.81 -19.03 0.15
N PRO A 213 18.15 -20.30 0.42
CA PRO A 213 18.22 -20.82 1.77
C PRO A 213 19.30 -20.11 2.58
N GLU A 214 19.14 -20.05 3.91
CA GLU A 214 20.06 -19.37 4.84
C GLU A 214 21.54 -19.85 4.66
N THR A 215 21.71 -21.13 4.35
CA THR A 215 23.03 -21.74 4.14
C THR A 215 23.80 -21.17 2.95
N GLY A 216 23.11 -20.55 1.99
CA GLY A 216 23.72 -19.90 0.83
C GLY A 216 24.38 -18.56 1.14
N PHE A 217 24.17 -18.00 2.35
CA PHE A 217 24.74 -16.74 2.76
C PHE A 217 25.98 -16.92 3.66
N PRO A 218 26.96 -15.97 3.60
CA PRO A 218 28.10 -15.95 4.51
C PRO A 218 27.65 -15.90 5.98
N GLU A 219 28.38 -16.56 6.88
CA GLU A 219 27.99 -16.72 8.29
C GLU A 219 27.72 -15.40 9.03
N TRP A 220 28.53 -14.37 8.75
CA TRP A 220 28.41 -13.07 9.41
C TRP A 220 27.11 -12.32 9.10
N ILE A 221 26.46 -12.59 7.94
CA ILE A 221 25.21 -11.91 7.53
C ILE A 221 23.95 -12.75 7.82
N ARG A 222 24.09 -14.05 8.09
CA ARG A 222 22.95 -14.97 8.35
C ARG A 222 22.01 -14.47 9.43
N PRO A 223 22.47 -13.94 10.60
CA PRO A 223 21.55 -13.44 11.62
C PRO A 223 20.66 -12.29 11.11
N PHE A 224 21.22 -11.39 10.29
CA PHE A 224 20.46 -10.30 9.68
C PHE A 224 19.47 -10.84 8.65
N VAL A 225 19.91 -11.66 7.72
CA VAL A 225 19.09 -12.26 6.65
C VAL A 225 17.92 -13.05 7.23
N ARG A 226 18.14 -13.80 8.30
CA ARG A 226 17.12 -14.59 8.98
C ARG A 226 16.06 -13.72 9.68
N ASN A 227 16.49 -12.69 10.41
CA ASN A 227 15.61 -11.93 11.30
C ASN A 227 14.92 -10.74 10.62
N GLN A 228 15.29 -10.38 9.39
CA GLN A 228 14.65 -9.29 8.69
C GLN A 228 13.17 -9.61 8.36
N PRO A 229 12.29 -8.60 8.25
CA PRO A 229 10.86 -8.81 8.06
C PRO A 229 10.53 -9.65 6.82
N VAL A 230 11.17 -9.39 5.67
CA VAL A 230 10.91 -10.12 4.42
C VAL A 230 11.13 -11.62 4.57
N SER A 231 12.19 -12.04 5.29
CA SER A 231 12.48 -13.45 5.55
C SER A 231 11.45 -14.08 6.48
N GLN A 232 11.09 -13.38 7.56
CA GLN A 232 10.12 -13.89 8.53
C GLN A 232 8.73 -14.08 7.89
N PHE A 233 8.29 -13.10 7.09
CA PHE A 233 7.06 -13.23 6.30
C PHE A 233 7.15 -14.37 5.28
N SER A 234 8.30 -14.54 4.61
CA SER A 234 8.51 -15.61 3.64
C SER A 234 8.44 -17.00 4.28
N PHE A 235 9.04 -17.19 5.46
CA PHE A 235 8.95 -18.43 6.22
C PHE A 235 7.51 -18.77 6.58
N ALA A 236 6.81 -17.83 7.22
CA ALA A 236 5.41 -18.05 7.61
C ALA A 236 4.50 -18.34 6.39
N MET A 237 4.66 -17.62 5.31
CA MET A 237 3.87 -17.85 4.09
C MET A 237 4.20 -19.19 3.43
N ARG A 238 5.45 -19.67 3.52
CA ARG A 238 5.84 -20.99 3.02
C ARG A 238 5.20 -22.11 3.84
N ASP A 239 5.23 -21.98 5.16
CA ASP A 239 4.61 -22.94 6.07
C ASP A 239 3.08 -22.94 5.91
N LEU A 240 2.46 -21.77 5.73
CA LEU A 240 1.03 -21.63 5.43
C LEU A 240 0.64 -22.29 4.11
N ALA A 241 1.52 -22.28 3.11
CA ALA A 241 1.24 -22.91 1.83
C ALA A 241 1.36 -24.44 1.90
N GLN A 242 2.24 -24.98 2.76
CA GLN A 242 2.57 -26.40 2.83
C GLN A 242 1.91 -27.16 3.99
N GLY A 243 1.29 -26.47 4.94
CA GLY A 243 0.50 -27.11 6.00
C GLY A 243 1.26 -27.40 7.27
N GLY A 244 1.95 -26.44 7.82
CA GLY A 244 2.71 -26.64 9.05
C GLY A 244 2.96 -25.38 9.88
N VAL A 245 2.12 -24.33 9.71
CA VAL A 245 2.35 -23.10 10.45
C VAL A 245 2.28 -23.35 11.96
N THR A 246 3.36 -23.03 12.63
CA THR A 246 3.49 -23.11 14.09
C THR A 246 3.44 -21.69 14.65
N TRP A 247 2.96 -21.54 15.89
CA TRP A 247 2.92 -20.23 16.55
C TRP A 247 4.30 -19.58 16.64
N SER A 248 5.37 -20.34 16.78
CA SER A 248 6.75 -19.85 16.79
C SER A 248 7.16 -19.14 15.48
N VAL A 249 6.59 -19.53 14.34
CA VAL A 249 6.85 -18.92 13.04
C VAL A 249 5.89 -17.73 12.79
N LEU A 250 4.67 -17.79 13.29
CA LEU A 250 3.68 -16.73 13.14
C LEU A 250 3.94 -15.53 14.05
N PHE A 251 4.45 -15.77 15.27
CA PHE A 251 4.73 -14.73 16.26
C PHE A 251 5.67 -13.62 15.74
N PRO A 252 6.83 -13.91 15.10
CA PRO A 252 7.67 -12.87 14.51
C PRO A 252 6.95 -12.04 13.46
N VAL A 253 6.07 -12.64 12.63
CA VAL A 253 5.28 -11.93 11.61
C VAL A 253 4.30 -10.96 12.26
N VAL A 254 3.60 -11.41 13.30
CA VAL A 254 2.69 -10.55 14.08
C VAL A 254 3.46 -9.41 14.74
N ALA A 255 4.61 -9.72 15.36
CA ALA A 255 5.46 -8.72 16.01
C ALA A 255 5.97 -7.66 15.00
N TRP A 256 6.47 -8.09 13.84
CA TRP A 256 6.87 -7.17 12.76
C TRP A 256 5.69 -6.35 12.23
N THR A 257 4.53 -6.97 12.02
CA THR A 257 3.31 -6.27 11.56
C THR A 257 2.91 -5.18 12.54
N ILE A 258 2.82 -5.50 13.83
CA ILE A 258 2.47 -4.54 14.88
C ILE A 258 3.54 -3.44 14.98
N GLY A 259 4.82 -3.82 15.01
CA GLY A 259 5.95 -2.87 15.10
C GLY A 259 5.94 -1.88 13.94
N LEU A 260 5.78 -2.34 12.71
CA LEU A 260 5.74 -1.49 11.53
C LEU A 260 4.50 -0.56 11.54
N ILE A 261 3.33 -1.07 11.94
CA ILE A 261 2.11 -0.23 12.02
C ILE A 261 2.27 0.83 13.12
N VAL A 262 2.75 0.45 14.31
CA VAL A 262 2.93 1.38 15.44
C VAL A 262 3.92 2.51 15.10
N VAL A 263 4.94 2.23 14.28
CA VAL A 263 5.92 3.23 13.87
C VAL A 263 5.39 4.06 12.70
N PHE A 264 4.93 3.42 11.64
CA PHE A 264 4.64 4.11 10.38
C PHE A 264 3.23 4.70 10.28
N ALA A 265 2.23 4.16 10.97
CA ALA A 265 0.89 4.74 10.91
C ALA A 265 0.81 6.12 11.58
N PRO A 266 1.36 6.35 12.79
CA PRO A 266 1.43 7.69 13.37
C PRO A 266 2.29 8.64 12.54
N LEU A 267 3.39 8.14 11.96
CA LEU A 267 4.28 8.93 11.11
C LEU A 267 3.58 9.37 9.83
N ALA A 268 2.84 8.49 9.17
CA ALA A 268 2.04 8.81 7.99
C ALA A 268 0.95 9.84 8.31
N PHE A 269 0.28 9.67 9.45
CA PHE A 269 -0.72 10.61 9.92
C PHE A 269 -0.11 12.00 10.21
N TRP A 270 0.97 12.06 10.97
CA TRP A 270 1.68 13.29 11.28
C TRP A 270 2.21 13.97 10.00
N ALA A 271 2.82 13.20 9.09
CA ALA A 271 3.34 13.74 7.84
C ALA A 271 2.23 14.30 6.94
N SER A 272 1.05 13.67 6.94
CA SER A 272 -0.11 14.14 6.19
C SER A 272 -0.69 15.45 6.76
N MET A 273 -0.56 15.67 8.08
CA MET A 273 -1.05 16.90 8.75
C MET A 273 -0.03 18.05 8.71
N ARG A 274 1.26 17.76 8.82
CA ARG A 274 2.33 18.80 8.96
C ARG A 274 2.53 19.63 7.69
N ARG A 275 2.23 19.12 6.52
CA ARG A 275 2.28 19.86 5.24
C ARG A 275 1.05 20.76 5.02
N SER A 276 0.58 21.29 6.11
CA SER A 276 -0.50 22.26 6.16
C SER A 276 0.04 23.66 6.06
#